data_99154cae31f0cdc7fc0bd64024f535e2
#
_entry.id   99154cae31f0cdc7fc0bd64024f535e2
#
_cell.length_a   1.000
_cell.length_b   1.000
_cell.length_c   1.000
_cell.angle_alpha   90.00
_cell.angle_beta   90.00
_cell.angle_gamma   90.00
#
_symmetry.space_group_name_H-M   'P 1'
#
loop_
_entity.id
_entity.type
_entity.pdbx_description
1 polymer ?
#
loop_
_entity_poly.entity_id
_entity_poly.type
_entity_poly.pdbx_seq_one_letter_code
_entity_poly.pdbx_strand_id
1 'polypeptide(L)'
;MFIKFFCFTFAPEKRSEEQRVIKKRIVLFSYHIPSYEHSLALLFTFTFKMKEDITQKALNYFLQYGFKTFTMDDLANSLGISKKTLYEQFASKNELVEAALDYALEMSCYQIDKFVSGKGSVIENVFRNQKEVENLFNLSSSKPIWELKKYFPKTYERMDIEFTKSDALFIDKLLEKGWEEGLFREDINVSFYKVFYTNVQRMRTFSDTFDEKEFPFWDTVYTIMEYFFRIIVNEKGFQELEKTLKKIKEQ
;
A
#
# COMPACT_ATOMS: atom_id res chain seq x y z
N MET A 1 4.78 5.23 -8.37
CA MET A 1 3.64 4.33 -8.26
C MET A 1 3.70 3.47 -7.01
N PHE A 2 4.63 2.56 -6.86
CA PHE A 2 4.72 1.65 -5.69
C PHE A 2 5.09 2.31 -4.37
N ILE A 3 5.79 3.41 -4.40
CA ILE A 3 6.05 4.21 -3.20
C ILE A 3 4.79 4.90 -2.69
N LYS A 4 3.83 5.19 -3.57
CA LYS A 4 2.47 5.58 -3.23
C LYS A 4 1.77 4.46 -2.47
N PHE A 5 1.92 3.24 -2.94
CA PHE A 5 1.51 2.03 -2.28
C PHE A 5 2.08 1.94 -0.87
N PHE A 6 3.36 2.25 -0.68
CA PHE A 6 4.03 2.21 0.61
C PHE A 6 3.64 3.34 1.55
N CYS A 7 3.25 4.51 1.05
CA CYS A 7 2.73 5.56 1.91
C CYS A 7 1.44 5.17 2.63
N PHE A 8 0.73 4.12 2.15
CA PHE A 8 -0.61 3.81 2.62
C PHE A 8 -0.86 2.34 2.95
N THR A 9 0.14 1.47 2.95
CA THR A 9 -0.08 0.03 3.16
C THR A 9 0.44 -0.48 4.49
N PHE A 10 -0.39 -1.19 5.17
CA PHE A 10 -0.21 -2.14 6.27
C PHE A 10 -0.58 -1.72 7.70
N ALA A 11 -1.65 -2.32 8.15
CA ALA A 11 -1.80 -2.87 9.49
C ALA A 11 -2.52 -4.22 9.37
N PRO A 12 -2.01 -5.29 9.99
CA PRO A 12 -2.54 -6.65 9.81
C PRO A 12 -3.91 -6.90 10.44
N GLU A 13 -4.55 -5.97 11.07
CA GLU A 13 -5.64 -6.28 12.02
C GLU A 13 -7.08 -5.91 11.63
N LYS A 14 -7.36 -5.24 10.52
CA LYS A 14 -8.78 -4.96 10.19
C LYS A 14 -9.07 -5.10 8.70
N ARG A 15 -9.65 -6.23 8.33
CA ARG A 15 -10.27 -6.53 7.03
C ARG A 15 -11.43 -5.59 6.72
N SER A 16 -11.63 -5.27 5.42
CA SER A 16 -12.77 -4.48 4.95
C SER A 16 -14.12 -5.06 5.46
N GLU A 17 -15.13 -4.21 5.63
CA GLU A 17 -16.47 -4.67 6.06
C GLU A 17 -17.04 -5.74 5.13
N GLU A 18 -16.74 -5.69 3.84
CA GLU A 18 -17.14 -6.74 2.89
C GLU A 18 -16.48 -8.09 3.18
N GLN A 19 -15.20 -8.12 3.49
CA GLN A 19 -14.54 -9.36 3.95
C GLN A 19 -15.07 -9.80 5.32
N ARG A 20 -15.46 -8.86 6.19
CA ARG A 20 -16.21 -9.18 7.42
C ARG A 20 -17.60 -9.72 7.13
N VAL A 21 -18.31 -9.18 6.14
CA VAL A 21 -19.63 -9.65 5.70
C VAL A 21 -19.51 -11.01 5.04
N ILE A 22 -18.50 -11.24 4.18
CA ILE A 22 -18.21 -12.55 3.58
C ILE A 22 -17.83 -13.55 4.68
N LYS A 23 -16.96 -13.18 5.62
CA LYS A 23 -16.64 -14.02 6.78
C LYS A 23 -17.83 -14.28 7.69
N LYS A 24 -18.65 -13.26 8.00
CA LYS A 24 -19.90 -13.45 8.75
C LYS A 24 -20.91 -14.32 7.99
N ARG A 25 -21.03 -14.16 6.67
CA ARG A 25 -21.87 -15.03 5.84
C ARG A 25 -21.35 -16.46 5.80
N ILE A 26 -20.05 -16.68 5.66
CA ILE A 26 -19.44 -18.03 5.71
C ILE A 26 -19.64 -18.65 7.09
N VAL A 27 -19.44 -17.90 8.18
CA VAL A 27 -19.66 -18.39 9.55
C VAL A 27 -21.14 -18.62 9.83
N LEU A 28 -22.05 -17.74 9.40
CA LEU A 28 -23.51 -17.93 9.53
C LEU A 28 -24.02 -19.08 8.66
N PHE A 29 -23.42 -19.29 7.48
CA PHE A 29 -23.71 -20.44 6.63
C PHE A 29 -23.29 -21.76 7.29
N SER A 30 -22.21 -21.77 8.08
CA SER A 30 -21.72 -22.97 8.75
C SER A 30 -22.62 -23.48 9.90
N TYR A 31 -23.53 -22.67 10.42
CA TYR A 31 -24.44 -23.09 11.50
C TYR A 31 -25.72 -23.78 11.03
N HIS A 32 -25.97 -23.85 9.70
CA HIS A 32 -27.23 -24.40 9.17
C HIS A 32 -27.06 -25.53 8.12
N ILE A 33 -25.89 -26.15 8.01
CA ILE A 33 -25.53 -27.07 6.92
C ILE A 33 -25.23 -28.49 7.45
N PRO A 34 -25.64 -29.56 6.72
CA PRO A 34 -25.30 -30.95 7.04
C PRO A 34 -23.79 -31.21 7.12
N SER A 35 -23.35 -32.21 7.88
CA SER A 35 -21.94 -32.43 8.29
C SER A 35 -20.92 -32.52 7.15
N TYR A 36 -21.29 -32.93 5.93
CA TYR A 36 -20.40 -33.01 4.77
C TYR A 36 -20.16 -31.64 4.12
N GLU A 37 -21.12 -30.73 4.17
CA GLU A 37 -20.96 -29.36 3.65
C GLU A 37 -20.14 -28.49 4.61
N HIS A 38 -20.15 -28.79 5.90
CA HIS A 38 -19.22 -28.20 6.88
C HIS A 38 -17.75 -28.46 6.52
N SER A 39 -17.46 -29.68 6.07
CA SER A 39 -16.09 -30.05 5.65
C SER A 39 -15.65 -29.31 4.38
N LEU A 40 -16.56 -29.12 3.42
CA LEU A 40 -16.32 -28.33 2.20
C LEU A 40 -16.14 -26.84 2.52
N ALA A 41 -16.96 -26.26 3.40
CA ALA A 41 -16.84 -24.87 3.82
C ALA A 41 -15.54 -24.60 4.56
N LEU A 42 -15.09 -25.54 5.42
CA LEU A 42 -13.80 -25.46 6.12
C LEU A 42 -12.63 -25.56 5.13
N LEU A 43 -12.68 -26.47 4.17
CA LEU A 43 -11.66 -26.61 3.12
C LEU A 43 -11.58 -25.32 2.27
N PHE A 44 -12.73 -24.77 1.87
CA PHE A 44 -12.77 -23.53 1.11
C PHE A 44 -12.19 -22.35 1.90
N THR A 45 -12.55 -22.23 3.18
CA THR A 45 -12.02 -21.18 4.06
C THR A 45 -10.51 -21.33 4.28
N PHE A 46 -10.03 -22.56 4.44
CA PHE A 46 -8.60 -22.86 4.59
C PHE A 46 -7.82 -22.53 3.32
N THR A 47 -8.33 -22.94 2.15
CA THR A 47 -7.70 -22.67 0.85
C THR A 47 -7.66 -21.17 0.56
N PHE A 48 -8.75 -20.46 0.85
CA PHE A 48 -8.82 -19.01 0.67
C PHE A 48 -7.83 -18.27 1.56
N LYS A 49 -7.76 -18.65 2.85
CA LYS A 49 -6.81 -18.07 3.80
C LYS A 49 -5.36 -18.35 3.39
N MET A 50 -5.08 -19.56 2.94
CA MET A 50 -3.76 -19.95 2.45
C MET A 50 -3.35 -19.13 1.22
N LYS A 51 -4.26 -18.91 0.26
CA LYS A 51 -4.01 -18.07 -0.92
C LYS A 51 -3.71 -16.63 -0.53
N GLU A 52 -4.46 -16.07 0.43
CA GLU A 52 -4.24 -14.72 0.98
C GLU A 52 -2.86 -14.60 1.67
N ASP A 53 -2.51 -15.56 2.53
CA ASP A 53 -1.21 -15.58 3.24
C ASP A 53 -0.03 -15.70 2.26
N ILE A 54 -0.15 -16.52 1.21
CA ILE A 54 0.85 -16.63 0.14
C ILE A 54 0.98 -15.30 -0.61
N THR A 55 -0.14 -14.67 -0.98
CA THR A 55 -0.18 -13.40 -1.70
C THR A 55 0.52 -12.29 -0.93
N GLN A 56 0.21 -12.16 0.36
CA GLN A 56 0.82 -11.17 1.24
C GLN A 56 2.34 -11.36 1.35
N LYS A 57 2.79 -12.59 1.60
CA LYS A 57 4.21 -12.88 1.70
C LYS A 57 4.93 -12.70 0.38
N ALA A 58 4.29 -13.10 -0.74
CA ALA A 58 4.84 -12.88 -2.08
C ALA A 58 5.05 -11.39 -2.36
N LEU A 59 4.08 -10.53 -2.02
CA LEU A 59 4.24 -9.09 -2.15
C LEU A 59 5.48 -8.60 -1.41
N ASN A 60 5.65 -8.98 -0.13
CA ASN A 60 6.80 -8.57 0.68
C ASN A 60 8.13 -9.00 0.05
N TYR A 61 8.21 -10.24 -0.43
CA TYR A 61 9.42 -10.74 -1.09
C TYR A 61 9.68 -10.06 -2.43
N PHE A 62 8.64 -9.82 -3.25
CA PHE A 62 8.79 -9.10 -4.50
C PHE A 62 9.30 -7.68 -4.29
N LEU A 63 8.85 -7.02 -3.25
CA LEU A 63 9.27 -5.66 -2.90
C LEU A 63 10.67 -5.63 -2.31
N GLN A 64 11.08 -6.66 -1.59
CA GLN A 64 12.41 -6.73 -0.99
C GLN A 64 13.48 -7.18 -2.00
N TYR A 65 13.18 -8.21 -2.82
CA TYR A 65 14.17 -8.86 -3.68
C TYR A 65 13.99 -8.56 -5.16
N GLY A 66 12.84 -8.01 -5.56
CA GLY A 66 12.50 -7.69 -6.95
C GLY A 66 11.53 -8.70 -7.57
N PHE A 67 10.70 -8.20 -8.48
CA PHE A 67 9.67 -8.99 -9.17
C PHE A 67 10.26 -10.01 -10.17
N LYS A 68 11.42 -9.73 -10.72
CA LYS A 68 12.13 -10.66 -11.62
C LYS A 68 13.00 -11.62 -10.85
N THR A 69 13.77 -11.11 -9.92
CA THR A 69 14.81 -11.82 -9.19
C THR A 69 14.23 -12.93 -8.30
N PHE A 70 13.17 -12.65 -7.53
CA PHE A 70 12.55 -13.62 -6.63
C PHE A 70 11.67 -14.61 -7.42
N THR A 71 11.92 -15.92 -7.27
CA THR A 71 11.28 -16.97 -8.06
C THR A 71 10.15 -17.67 -7.29
N MET A 72 9.32 -18.47 -8.01
CA MET A 72 8.31 -19.35 -7.38
C MET A 72 8.96 -20.37 -6.45
N ASP A 73 10.16 -20.84 -6.79
CA ASP A 73 10.91 -21.79 -5.99
C ASP A 73 11.39 -21.17 -4.68
N ASP A 74 11.90 -19.93 -4.75
CA ASP A 74 12.31 -19.19 -3.56
C ASP A 74 11.12 -18.96 -2.63
N LEU A 75 9.96 -18.61 -3.21
CA LEU A 75 8.74 -18.42 -2.43
C LEU A 75 8.29 -19.73 -1.75
N ALA A 76 8.22 -20.85 -2.47
CA ALA A 76 7.82 -22.13 -1.92
C ALA A 76 8.74 -22.52 -0.75
N ASN A 77 10.06 -22.37 -0.91
CA ASN A 77 11.04 -22.65 0.12
C ASN A 77 10.86 -21.72 1.34
N SER A 78 10.66 -20.42 1.13
CA SER A 78 10.48 -19.45 2.22
C SER A 78 9.17 -19.64 3.00
N LEU A 79 8.16 -20.21 2.35
CA LEU A 79 6.87 -20.56 2.96
C LEU A 79 6.85 -21.93 3.62
N GLY A 80 7.88 -22.78 3.38
CA GLY A 80 7.91 -24.15 3.85
C GLY A 80 6.85 -25.04 3.21
N ILE A 81 6.43 -24.73 1.96
CA ILE A 81 5.43 -25.49 1.20
C ILE A 81 6.06 -26.13 -0.03
N SER A 82 5.41 -27.18 -0.58
CA SER A 82 5.87 -27.79 -1.81
C SER A 82 5.61 -26.87 -3.00
N LYS A 83 6.45 -26.96 -4.07
CA LYS A 83 6.20 -26.30 -5.34
C LYS A 83 4.82 -26.65 -5.89
N LYS A 84 4.42 -27.93 -5.78
CA LYS A 84 3.10 -28.39 -6.22
C LYS A 84 2.00 -27.62 -5.52
N THR A 85 2.08 -27.49 -4.19
CA THR A 85 1.10 -26.72 -3.41
C THR A 85 1.01 -25.26 -3.85
N LEU A 86 2.16 -24.62 -4.13
CA LEU A 86 2.17 -23.24 -4.64
C LEU A 86 1.53 -23.13 -6.02
N TYR A 87 1.83 -24.06 -6.94
CA TYR A 87 1.26 -24.08 -8.28
C TYR A 87 -0.22 -24.48 -8.31
N GLU A 88 -0.73 -25.16 -7.30
CA GLU A 88 -2.17 -25.40 -7.10
C GLU A 88 -2.91 -24.09 -6.73
N GLN A 89 -2.25 -23.12 -6.09
CA GLN A 89 -2.83 -21.83 -5.74
C GLN A 89 -2.66 -20.78 -6.84
N PHE A 90 -1.55 -20.80 -7.57
CA PHE A 90 -1.20 -19.84 -8.61
C PHE A 90 -0.57 -20.58 -9.78
N ALA A 91 -1.26 -20.63 -10.93
CA ALA A 91 -0.80 -21.37 -12.11
C ALA A 91 0.52 -20.82 -12.68
N SER A 92 0.87 -19.58 -12.38
CA SER A 92 2.10 -18.95 -12.86
C SER A 92 2.58 -17.84 -11.93
N LYS A 93 3.86 -17.46 -12.12
CA LYS A 93 4.41 -16.27 -11.45
C LYS A 93 3.65 -14.99 -11.83
N ASN A 94 3.18 -14.87 -13.07
CA ASN A 94 2.40 -13.73 -13.52
C ASN A 94 1.09 -13.60 -12.72
N GLU A 95 0.36 -14.70 -12.53
CA GLU A 95 -0.85 -14.71 -11.71
C GLU A 95 -0.56 -14.31 -10.26
N LEU A 96 0.52 -14.82 -9.68
CA LEU A 96 0.93 -14.44 -8.33
C LEU A 96 1.30 -12.96 -8.24
N VAL A 97 2.00 -12.42 -9.23
CA VAL A 97 2.34 -10.97 -9.29
C VAL A 97 1.08 -10.13 -9.40
N GLU A 98 0.12 -10.51 -10.25
CA GLU A 98 -1.19 -9.84 -10.36
C GLU A 98 -1.90 -9.82 -9.01
N ALA A 99 -2.06 -10.99 -8.38
CA ALA A 99 -2.73 -11.11 -7.08
C ALA A 99 -2.03 -10.31 -5.98
N ALA A 100 -0.70 -10.34 -5.93
CA ALA A 100 0.08 -9.56 -4.97
C ALA A 100 -0.14 -8.05 -5.13
N LEU A 101 -0.27 -7.57 -6.36
CA LEU A 101 -0.51 -6.16 -6.65
C LEU A 101 -1.96 -5.73 -6.42
N ASP A 102 -2.93 -6.62 -6.68
CA ASP A 102 -4.33 -6.38 -6.33
C ASP A 102 -4.52 -6.29 -4.81
N TYR A 103 -3.89 -7.21 -4.06
CA TYR A 103 -3.84 -7.12 -2.60
C TYR A 103 -3.20 -5.81 -2.13
N ALA A 104 -2.16 -5.39 -2.82
CA ALA A 104 -1.50 -4.14 -2.61
C ALA A 104 -2.43 -2.93 -2.76
N LEU A 105 -3.22 -2.88 -3.81
CA LEU A 105 -4.20 -1.83 -4.08
C LEU A 105 -5.32 -1.81 -3.03
N GLU A 106 -5.84 -2.97 -2.65
CA GLU A 106 -6.84 -3.12 -1.60
C GLU A 106 -6.37 -2.54 -0.27
N MET A 107 -5.15 -2.86 0.11
CA MET A 107 -4.53 -2.31 1.32
C MET A 107 -4.35 -0.78 1.25
N SER A 108 -4.00 -0.24 0.09
CA SER A 108 -3.89 1.21 -0.13
C SER A 108 -5.22 1.93 0.18
N CYS A 109 -6.32 1.44 -0.36
CA CYS A 109 -7.65 2.02 -0.11
C CYS A 109 -8.03 1.95 1.39
N TYR A 110 -7.76 0.83 2.05
CA TYR A 110 -8.00 0.69 3.48
C TYR A 110 -7.21 1.70 4.33
N GLN A 111 -5.97 1.98 3.98
CA GLN A 111 -5.13 2.93 4.71
C GLN A 111 -5.60 4.37 4.54
N ILE A 112 -6.21 4.72 3.39
CA ILE A 112 -6.82 6.04 3.19
C ILE A 112 -7.92 6.28 4.24
N ASP A 113 -8.76 5.32 4.50
CA ASP A 113 -9.80 5.45 5.53
C ASP A 113 -9.21 5.53 6.95
N LYS A 114 -8.14 4.79 7.22
CA LYS A 114 -7.45 4.78 8.51
C LYS A 114 -6.84 6.14 8.86
N PHE A 115 -6.17 6.82 7.92
CA PHE A 115 -5.56 8.12 8.24
C PHE A 115 -6.61 9.22 8.46
N VAL A 116 -7.75 9.17 7.74
CA VAL A 116 -8.86 10.12 7.93
C VAL A 116 -9.52 9.95 9.30
N SER A 117 -9.67 8.70 9.77
CA SER A 117 -10.32 8.36 11.04
C SER A 117 -9.37 8.30 12.24
N GLY A 118 -8.06 8.50 12.03
CA GLY A 118 -7.04 8.39 13.07
C GLY A 118 -7.14 9.49 14.15
N LYS A 119 -6.59 9.20 15.33
CA LYS A 119 -6.44 10.20 16.39
C LYS A 119 -5.30 11.17 16.06
N GLY A 120 -5.48 12.45 16.34
CA GLY A 120 -4.52 13.51 16.03
C GLY A 120 -4.89 14.24 14.74
N SER A 121 -4.04 15.19 14.31
CA SER A 121 -4.27 15.93 13.07
C SER A 121 -4.10 15.04 11.84
N VAL A 122 -4.71 15.41 10.71
CA VAL A 122 -4.53 14.72 9.43
C VAL A 122 -3.06 14.70 9.02
N ILE A 123 -2.30 15.76 9.31
CA ILE A 123 -0.85 15.85 9.05
C ILE A 123 -0.11 14.76 9.86
N GLU A 124 -0.32 14.73 11.17
CA GLU A 124 0.30 13.74 12.05
C GLU A 124 -0.07 12.29 11.65
N ASN A 125 -1.34 12.07 11.28
CA ASN A 125 -1.81 10.76 10.86
C ASN A 125 -1.12 10.26 9.58
N VAL A 126 -0.93 11.13 8.58
CA VAL A 126 -0.25 10.77 7.34
C VAL A 126 1.21 10.40 7.59
N PHE A 127 1.94 11.20 8.37
CA PHE A 127 3.34 10.90 8.71
C PHE A 127 3.50 9.66 9.58
N ARG A 128 2.64 9.46 10.57
CA ARG A 128 2.63 8.26 11.41
C ARG A 128 2.38 7.00 10.59
N ASN A 129 1.41 7.05 9.70
CA ASN A 129 1.12 5.94 8.79
C ASN A 129 2.32 5.63 7.88
N GLN A 130 3.01 6.67 7.38
CA GLN A 130 4.24 6.48 6.61
C GLN A 130 5.34 5.77 7.42
N LYS A 131 5.51 6.11 8.68
CA LYS A 131 6.48 5.45 9.57
C LYS A 131 6.13 3.99 9.85
N GLU A 132 4.83 3.68 10.03
CA GLU A 132 4.37 2.29 10.13
C GLU A 132 4.77 1.48 8.88
N VAL A 133 4.62 2.07 7.70
CA VAL A 133 4.99 1.46 6.42
C VAL A 133 6.51 1.24 6.31
N GLU A 134 7.33 2.23 6.66
CA GLU A 134 8.78 2.11 6.69
C GLU A 134 9.23 0.94 7.57
N ASN A 135 8.63 0.81 8.76
CA ASN A 135 8.97 -0.27 9.71
C ASN A 135 8.56 -1.67 9.21
N LEU A 136 7.53 -1.75 8.37
CA LEU A 136 7.02 -3.02 7.84
C LEU A 136 7.79 -3.52 6.62
N PHE A 137 8.38 -2.63 5.86
CA PHE A 137 9.04 -2.95 4.60
C PHE A 137 10.51 -2.53 4.61
N ASN A 138 11.36 -3.52 4.49
CA ASN A 138 12.81 -3.27 4.32
C ASN A 138 13.11 -2.85 2.86
N LEU A 139 12.43 -1.79 2.40
CA LEU A 139 12.68 -1.21 1.09
C LEU A 139 13.87 -0.26 1.19
N SER A 140 14.84 -0.51 0.33
CA SER A 140 16.04 0.32 0.23
C SER A 140 16.22 0.96 -1.16
N SER A 141 15.35 0.60 -2.13
CA SER A 141 15.54 1.07 -3.50
C SER A 141 14.28 1.03 -4.38
N SER A 142 14.33 1.73 -5.51
CA SER A 142 13.30 1.72 -6.56
C SER A 142 13.38 0.49 -7.48
N LYS A 143 14.40 -0.36 -7.33
CA LYS A 143 14.67 -1.52 -8.20
C LYS A 143 13.46 -2.45 -8.41
N PRO A 144 12.66 -2.84 -7.39
CA PRO A 144 11.51 -3.72 -7.59
C PRO A 144 10.51 -3.16 -8.62
N ILE A 145 10.29 -1.86 -8.59
CA ILE A 145 9.32 -1.19 -9.47
C ILE A 145 9.86 -1.11 -10.91
N TRP A 146 11.14 -0.83 -11.04
CA TRP A 146 11.80 -0.89 -12.35
C TRP A 146 11.69 -2.30 -12.95
N GLU A 147 11.92 -3.36 -12.16
CA GLU A 147 11.74 -4.74 -12.61
C GLU A 147 10.30 -5.04 -13.01
N LEU A 148 9.31 -4.56 -12.23
CA LEU A 148 7.90 -4.71 -12.58
C LEU A 148 7.59 -4.09 -13.94
N LYS A 149 8.00 -2.83 -14.15
CA LYS A 149 7.81 -2.13 -15.43
C LYS A 149 8.46 -2.86 -16.59
N LYS A 150 9.68 -3.35 -16.39
CA LYS A 150 10.46 -4.00 -17.45
C LYS A 150 9.96 -5.40 -17.79
N TYR A 151 9.61 -6.22 -16.80
CA TYR A 151 9.34 -7.63 -16.98
C TYR A 151 7.85 -7.99 -16.92
N PHE A 152 7.00 -7.10 -16.40
CA PHE A 152 5.55 -7.25 -16.29
C PHE A 152 4.81 -6.00 -16.78
N PRO A 153 5.07 -5.52 -18.02
CA PRO A 153 4.61 -4.20 -18.47
C PRO A 153 3.09 -4.05 -18.47
N LYS A 154 2.35 -5.09 -18.85
CA LYS A 154 0.87 -5.05 -18.84
C LYS A 154 0.30 -4.88 -17.44
N THR A 155 0.82 -5.65 -16.48
CA THR A 155 0.45 -5.55 -15.07
C THR A 155 0.81 -4.17 -14.52
N TYR A 156 2.01 -3.70 -14.87
CA TYR A 156 2.46 -2.37 -14.50
C TYR A 156 1.52 -1.26 -14.99
N GLU A 157 1.14 -1.26 -16.27
CA GLU A 157 0.23 -0.26 -16.87
C GLU A 157 -1.14 -0.28 -16.21
N ARG A 158 -1.73 -1.47 -15.99
CA ARG A 158 -2.99 -1.62 -15.25
C ARG A 158 -2.89 -1.00 -13.85
N MET A 159 -1.85 -1.36 -13.11
CA MET A 159 -1.66 -0.87 -11.76
C MET A 159 -1.36 0.62 -11.70
N ASP A 160 -0.67 1.20 -12.69
CA ASP A 160 -0.44 2.65 -12.75
C ASP A 160 -1.75 3.44 -12.85
N ILE A 161 -2.72 2.92 -13.62
CA ILE A 161 -4.06 3.50 -13.73
C ILE A 161 -4.79 3.45 -12.37
N GLU A 162 -4.83 2.26 -11.75
CA GLU A 162 -5.57 2.05 -10.49
C GLU A 162 -4.95 2.84 -9.32
N PHE A 163 -3.63 2.86 -9.20
CA PHE A 163 -2.96 3.68 -8.19
C PHE A 163 -3.13 5.19 -8.44
N THR A 164 -3.21 5.63 -9.69
CA THR A 164 -3.51 7.03 -10.00
C THR A 164 -4.90 7.44 -9.49
N LYS A 165 -5.90 6.54 -9.62
CA LYS A 165 -7.24 6.77 -9.05
C LYS A 165 -7.20 6.81 -7.52
N SER A 166 -6.48 5.87 -6.90
CA SER A 166 -6.29 5.83 -5.44
C SER A 166 -5.64 7.10 -4.91
N ASP A 167 -4.64 7.64 -5.62
CA ASP A 167 -4.01 8.91 -5.26
C ASP A 167 -4.97 10.09 -5.32
N ALA A 168 -5.79 10.14 -6.39
CA ALA A 168 -6.77 11.20 -6.51
C ALA A 168 -7.76 11.17 -5.33
N LEU A 169 -8.21 9.97 -4.94
CA LEU A 169 -9.05 9.78 -3.76
C LEU A 169 -8.33 10.19 -2.47
N PHE A 170 -7.05 9.81 -2.33
CA PHE A 170 -6.24 10.22 -1.18
C PHE A 170 -6.17 11.74 -1.04
N ILE A 171 -5.86 12.45 -2.14
CA ILE A 171 -5.77 13.91 -2.12
C ILE A 171 -7.12 14.56 -1.78
N ASP A 172 -8.23 14.03 -2.31
CA ASP A 172 -9.57 14.54 -1.96
C ASP A 172 -9.83 14.42 -0.46
N LYS A 173 -9.65 13.24 0.11
CA LYS A 173 -9.87 13.01 1.54
C LYS A 173 -8.88 13.77 2.43
N LEU A 174 -7.63 13.91 1.99
CA LEU A 174 -6.61 14.69 2.69
C LEU A 174 -7.02 16.17 2.79
N LEU A 175 -7.40 16.76 1.67
CA LEU A 175 -7.79 18.18 1.62
C LEU A 175 -9.08 18.41 2.39
N GLU A 176 -10.11 17.57 2.21
CA GLU A 176 -11.37 17.63 2.95
C GLU A 176 -11.11 17.65 4.46
N LYS A 177 -10.32 16.69 4.96
CA LYS A 177 -9.99 16.58 6.37
C LYS A 177 -9.15 17.75 6.89
N GLY A 178 -8.18 18.19 6.10
CA GLY A 178 -7.34 19.34 6.47
C GLY A 178 -8.12 20.66 6.53
N TRP A 179 -9.13 20.84 5.68
CA TRP A 179 -10.04 21.97 5.74
C TRP A 179 -10.98 21.90 6.95
N GLU A 180 -11.55 20.72 7.26
CA GLU A 180 -12.35 20.51 8.47
C GLU A 180 -11.57 20.86 9.75
N GLU A 181 -10.28 20.52 9.80
CA GLU A 181 -9.40 20.80 10.92
C GLU A 181 -8.87 22.26 10.92
N GLY A 182 -9.12 23.02 9.85
CA GLY A 182 -8.65 24.38 9.65
C GLY A 182 -7.12 24.48 9.50
N LEU A 183 -6.48 23.46 8.94
CA LEU A 183 -5.03 23.38 8.76
C LEU A 183 -4.56 23.76 7.36
N PHE A 184 -5.45 23.69 6.36
CA PHE A 184 -5.09 23.90 4.97
C PHE A 184 -5.67 25.20 4.43
N ARG A 185 -4.99 25.81 3.47
CA ARG A 185 -5.43 26.99 2.75
C ARG A 185 -6.57 26.63 1.78
N GLU A 186 -7.50 27.57 1.56
CA GLU A 186 -8.69 27.33 0.74
C GLU A 186 -8.48 27.63 -0.75
N ASP A 187 -7.41 28.37 -1.10
CA ASP A 187 -7.12 28.81 -2.47
C ASP A 187 -6.32 27.80 -3.31
N ILE A 188 -6.34 26.51 -2.93
CA ILE A 188 -5.63 25.45 -3.61
C ILE A 188 -6.35 25.10 -4.91
N ASN A 189 -5.64 25.10 -6.04
CA ASN A 189 -6.13 24.46 -7.26
C ASN A 189 -6.00 22.93 -7.10
N VAL A 190 -7.09 22.29 -6.64
CA VAL A 190 -7.13 20.85 -6.33
C VAL A 190 -6.74 19.99 -7.53
N SER A 191 -7.25 20.33 -8.72
CA SER A 191 -6.98 19.57 -9.96
C SER A 191 -5.48 19.62 -10.31
N PHE A 192 -4.88 20.81 -10.23
CA PHE A 192 -3.44 20.97 -10.45
C PHE A 192 -2.63 20.24 -9.39
N TYR A 193 -3.01 20.33 -8.11
CA TYR A 193 -2.32 19.68 -7.01
C TYR A 193 -2.32 18.14 -7.15
N LYS A 194 -3.43 17.53 -7.57
CA LYS A 194 -3.51 16.09 -7.87
C LYS A 194 -2.52 15.68 -8.97
N VAL A 195 -2.51 16.42 -10.08
CA VAL A 195 -1.58 16.15 -11.20
C VAL A 195 -0.12 16.32 -10.76
N PHE A 196 0.16 17.39 -10.02
CA PHE A 196 1.49 17.67 -9.49
C PHE A 196 1.97 16.54 -8.57
N TYR A 197 1.15 16.16 -7.57
CA TYR A 197 1.42 15.06 -6.65
C TYR A 197 1.74 13.77 -7.41
N THR A 198 0.85 13.35 -8.32
CA THR A 198 1.01 12.14 -9.12
C THR A 198 2.30 12.12 -9.92
N ASN A 199 2.68 13.24 -10.55
CA ASN A 199 3.90 13.27 -11.37
C ASN A 199 5.18 13.30 -10.55
N VAL A 200 5.21 14.00 -9.42
CA VAL A 200 6.38 13.96 -8.51
C VAL A 200 6.61 12.54 -7.98
N GLN A 201 5.54 11.83 -7.63
CA GLN A 201 5.66 10.44 -7.21
C GLN A 201 6.21 9.54 -8.34
N ARG A 202 5.76 9.76 -9.58
CA ARG A 202 6.30 9.03 -10.75
C ARG A 202 7.78 9.32 -11.00
N MET A 203 8.21 10.59 -10.94
CA MET A 203 9.62 10.96 -11.10
C MET A 203 10.51 10.19 -10.14
N ARG A 204 10.16 10.15 -8.87
CA ARG A 204 10.95 9.45 -7.86
C ARG A 204 11.07 7.95 -8.14
N THR A 205 10.06 7.35 -8.75
CA THR A 205 9.99 5.90 -8.94
C THR A 205 10.74 5.43 -10.19
N PHE A 206 10.88 6.28 -11.23
CA PHE A 206 11.26 5.83 -12.56
C PHE A 206 12.42 6.59 -13.19
N SER A 207 12.94 7.58 -12.52
CA SER A 207 14.06 8.32 -13.08
C SER A 207 15.32 8.06 -12.28
N ASP A 208 16.44 8.05 -12.97
CA ASP A 208 17.78 8.15 -12.37
C ASP A 208 18.01 9.54 -11.75
N THR A 209 16.91 10.32 -11.57
CA THR A 209 16.94 11.70 -11.06
C THR A 209 17.39 11.76 -9.60
N PHE A 210 17.05 10.74 -8.81
CA PHE A 210 17.45 10.65 -7.41
C PHE A 210 18.46 9.52 -7.26
N ASP A 211 19.76 9.88 -7.23
CA ASP A 211 20.82 8.93 -6.88
C ASP A 211 20.62 8.48 -5.42
N GLU A 212 20.43 7.18 -5.19
CA GLU A 212 20.15 6.61 -3.86
C GLU A 212 21.31 6.85 -2.87
N LYS A 213 22.51 7.18 -3.33
CA LYS A 213 23.65 7.54 -2.48
C LYS A 213 23.53 8.96 -1.93
N GLU A 214 23.00 9.88 -2.73
CA GLU A 214 22.79 11.28 -2.37
C GLU A 214 21.40 11.46 -1.71
N PHE A 215 20.41 10.70 -2.19
CA PHE A 215 19.01 10.75 -1.77
C PHE A 215 18.54 9.38 -1.29
N PRO A 216 18.84 8.97 -0.05
CA PRO A 216 18.38 7.71 0.51
C PRO A 216 16.86 7.59 0.40
N PHE A 217 16.38 6.38 0.10
CA PHE A 217 15.01 6.13 -0.28
C PHE A 217 13.99 6.75 0.68
N TRP A 218 14.06 6.45 1.98
CA TRP A 218 13.09 6.95 2.95
C TRP A 218 13.23 8.44 3.25
N ASP A 219 14.46 8.97 3.28
CA ASP A 219 14.71 10.41 3.44
C ASP A 219 14.06 11.21 2.30
N THR A 220 14.16 10.68 1.08
CA THR A 220 13.51 11.27 -0.10
C THR A 220 11.97 11.22 0.03
N VAL A 221 11.42 10.11 0.52
CA VAL A 221 9.97 9.99 0.80
C VAL A 221 9.51 11.09 1.75
N TYR A 222 10.17 11.23 2.90
CA TYR A 222 9.78 12.21 3.92
C TYR A 222 9.97 13.65 3.43
N THR A 223 11.04 13.93 2.69
CA THR A 223 11.29 15.25 2.11
C THR A 223 10.20 15.64 1.10
N ILE A 224 9.81 14.72 0.23
CA ILE A 224 8.72 14.95 -0.73
C ILE A 224 7.40 15.18 0.01
N MET A 225 7.09 14.38 1.03
CA MET A 225 5.88 14.56 1.84
C MET A 225 5.87 15.92 2.54
N GLU A 226 6.99 16.33 3.14
CA GLU A 226 7.12 17.64 3.76
C GLU A 226 6.81 18.75 2.76
N TYR A 227 7.40 18.72 1.55
CA TYR A 227 7.16 19.75 0.54
C TYR A 227 5.71 19.76 0.04
N PHE A 228 5.07 18.60 -0.10
CA PHE A 228 3.65 18.54 -0.41
C PHE A 228 2.77 19.22 0.63
N PHE A 229 3.05 18.99 1.93
CA PHE A 229 2.31 19.68 2.99
C PHE A 229 2.61 21.18 3.02
N ARG A 230 3.87 21.61 2.83
CA ARG A 230 4.24 23.04 2.80
C ARG A 230 3.50 23.82 1.71
N ILE A 231 3.08 23.19 0.62
CA ILE A 231 2.29 23.82 -0.44
C ILE A 231 0.86 24.12 0.03
N ILE A 232 0.27 23.28 0.87
CA ILE A 232 -1.18 23.31 1.17
C ILE A 232 -1.52 23.83 2.57
N VAL A 233 -0.57 23.87 3.49
CA VAL A 233 -0.84 24.34 4.86
C VAL A 233 -1.03 25.87 4.92
N ASN A 234 -1.92 26.31 5.82
CA ASN A 234 -1.98 27.67 6.31
C ASN A 234 -1.07 27.87 7.55
N GLU A 235 -1.12 29.02 8.22
CA GLU A 235 -0.28 29.31 9.39
C GLU A 235 -0.43 28.27 10.51
N LYS A 236 -1.67 27.89 10.85
CA LYS A 236 -1.95 26.86 11.87
C LYS A 236 -1.43 25.49 11.44
N GLY A 237 -1.64 25.12 10.17
CA GLY A 237 -1.15 23.88 9.60
C GLY A 237 0.37 23.82 9.52
N PHE A 238 1.03 24.95 9.26
CA PHE A 238 2.48 25.05 9.29
C PHE A 238 3.06 24.73 10.68
N GLN A 239 2.49 25.28 11.72
CA GLN A 239 2.89 25.00 13.11
C GLN A 239 2.71 23.50 13.46
N GLU A 240 1.59 22.89 13.04
CA GLU A 240 1.34 21.47 13.24
C GLU A 240 2.30 20.59 12.43
N LEU A 241 2.65 20.99 11.20
CA LEU A 241 3.64 20.30 10.36
C LEU A 241 5.03 20.31 11.03
N GLU A 242 5.51 21.47 11.47
CA GLU A 242 6.81 21.59 12.14
C GLU A 242 6.87 20.72 13.42
N LYS A 243 5.82 20.74 14.22
CA LYS A 243 5.69 19.88 15.41
C LYS A 243 5.73 18.39 15.05
N THR A 244 5.06 18.00 13.97
CA THR A 244 5.03 16.61 13.48
C THR A 244 6.40 16.17 12.98
N LEU A 245 7.06 17.00 12.17
CA LEU A 245 8.41 16.73 11.64
C LEU A 245 9.45 16.57 12.75
N LYS A 246 9.36 17.40 13.81
CA LYS A 246 10.23 17.26 14.98
C LYS A 246 10.05 15.92 15.68
N LYS A 247 8.80 15.50 15.92
CA LYS A 247 8.50 14.20 16.54
C LYS A 247 9.07 13.01 15.74
N ILE A 248 9.03 13.08 14.40
CA ILE A 248 9.52 12.00 13.54
C ILE A 248 11.04 11.90 13.59
N LYS A 249 11.74 13.02 13.64
CA LYS A 249 13.21 13.05 13.73
C LYS A 249 13.74 12.54 15.09
N GLU A 250 12.92 12.54 16.13
CA GLU A 250 13.26 12.07 17.48
C GLU A 250 12.98 10.57 17.70
N GLN A 251 12.38 9.87 16.71
CA GLN A 251 12.05 8.43 16.71
C GLN A 251 13.06 7.62 15.88
#